data_e2e1acac76513dda2f6cc1328c0cd9d7
#
_entry.id   e2e1acac76513dda2f6cc1328c0cd9d7
#
_cell.length_a   1.000
_cell.length_b   1.000
_cell.length_c   1.000
_cell.angle_alpha   90.00
_cell.angle_beta   90.00
_cell.angle_gamma   90.00
#
_symmetry.space_group_name_H-M   'P 1'
#
loop_
_entity.id
_entity.type
_entity.pdbx_description
1 polymer ?
#
loop_
_entity_poly.entity_id
_entity_poly.type
_entity_poly.pdbx_seq_one_letter_code
_entity_poly.pdbx_strand_id
1 'polypeptide(L)'
;FVSIAERYLDVPYLWGGNSPLGIDCSGLVSNALTHVGMESPRDSDQQFADLGILLDKSERPRRGDLVFWEGHVGIMVDEHEMLHATAYHMLVVVESLKAVMSRIEASKEARFLGLKRFTRLA
;
A
#
# COMPACT_ATOMS: atom_id res chain seq x y z
N PHE A 1 -8.95 -1.40 8.51
CA PHE A 1 -9.00 -1.50 7.03
C PHE A 1 -8.06 -2.57 6.49
N VAL A 2 -7.03 -2.93 7.24
CA VAL A 2 -6.08 -3.96 6.79
C VAL A 2 -6.79 -5.30 6.58
N SER A 3 -7.67 -5.69 7.50
CA SER A 3 -8.43 -6.93 7.34
C SER A 3 -9.27 -6.96 6.07
N ILE A 4 -9.83 -5.82 5.69
CA ILE A 4 -10.57 -5.70 4.43
C ILE A 4 -9.62 -5.85 3.24
N ALA A 5 -8.47 -5.20 3.30
CA ALA A 5 -7.47 -5.31 2.22
C ALA A 5 -6.98 -6.75 2.06
N GLU A 6 -6.82 -7.48 3.16
CA GLU A 6 -6.37 -8.88 3.13
C GLU A 6 -7.34 -9.80 2.37
N ARG A 7 -8.60 -9.41 2.27
CA ARG A 7 -9.58 -10.18 1.48
C ARG A 7 -9.30 -10.14 -0.02
N TYR A 8 -8.44 -9.21 -0.46
CA TYR A 8 -8.08 -9.10 -1.87
C TYR A 8 -6.86 -9.94 -2.24
N LEU A 9 -6.30 -10.73 -1.31
CA LEU A 9 -5.19 -11.61 -1.63
C LEU A 9 -5.51 -12.46 -2.85
N ASP A 10 -4.54 -12.61 -3.75
CA ASP A 10 -4.62 -13.34 -5.01
C ASP A 10 -5.51 -12.72 -6.08
N VAL A 11 -6.11 -11.56 -5.83
CA VAL A 11 -6.80 -10.82 -6.88
C VAL A 11 -5.77 -10.35 -7.91
N PRO A 12 -6.05 -10.49 -9.22
CA PRO A 12 -5.10 -10.08 -10.26
C PRO A 12 -4.79 -8.57 -10.19
N TYR A 13 -3.54 -8.25 -10.48
CA TYR A 13 -3.16 -6.85 -10.68
C TYR A 13 -3.74 -6.37 -12.01
N LEU A 14 -4.40 -5.21 -11.98
CA LEU A 14 -4.91 -4.58 -13.20
C LEU A 14 -4.72 -3.08 -13.09
N TRP A 15 -3.95 -2.51 -13.99
CA TRP A 15 -3.74 -1.06 -14.06
C TRP A 15 -5.09 -0.34 -14.16
N GLY A 16 -5.33 0.58 -13.22
CA GLY A 16 -6.60 1.30 -13.15
C GLY A 16 -7.73 0.51 -12.51
N GLY A 17 -7.49 -0.74 -12.10
CA GLY A 17 -8.52 -1.58 -11.50
C GLY A 17 -8.79 -1.24 -10.04
N ASN A 18 -10.05 -1.42 -9.63
CA ASN A 18 -10.44 -1.20 -8.24
C ASN A 18 -11.56 -2.16 -7.81
N SER A 19 -11.56 -3.38 -8.33
CA SER A 19 -12.60 -4.37 -8.05
C SER A 19 -12.00 -5.75 -7.77
N PRO A 20 -12.80 -6.71 -7.26
CA PRO A 20 -12.32 -8.08 -7.05
C PRO A 20 -11.89 -8.80 -8.33
N LEU A 21 -12.20 -8.26 -9.51
CA LEU A 21 -11.79 -8.84 -10.80
C LEU A 21 -10.41 -8.36 -11.23
N GLY A 22 -9.94 -7.28 -10.65
CA GLY A 22 -8.62 -6.75 -10.92
C GLY A 22 -8.43 -5.42 -10.20
N ILE A 23 -7.25 -5.21 -9.60
CA ILE A 23 -7.01 -4.06 -8.74
C ILE A 23 -5.57 -3.60 -8.85
N ASP A 24 -5.34 -2.27 -8.78
CA ASP A 24 -3.99 -1.73 -8.69
C ASP A 24 -3.65 -1.35 -7.24
N CYS A 25 -2.43 -0.85 -7.02
CA CYS A 25 -1.92 -0.60 -5.68
C CYS A 25 -2.75 0.44 -4.92
N SER A 26 -3.05 1.57 -5.54
CA SER A 26 -3.84 2.62 -4.91
C SER A 26 -5.32 2.26 -4.84
N GLY A 27 -5.82 1.45 -5.77
CA GLY A 27 -7.17 0.92 -5.74
C GLY A 27 -7.41 0.02 -4.54
N LEU A 28 -6.43 -0.82 -4.19
CA LEU A 28 -6.51 -1.66 -3.00
C LEU A 28 -6.64 -0.79 -1.74
N VAL A 29 -5.81 0.24 -1.62
CA VAL A 29 -5.86 1.16 -0.48
C VAL A 29 -7.20 1.89 -0.43
N SER A 30 -7.63 2.49 -1.54
CA SER A 30 -8.86 3.28 -1.55
C SER A 30 -10.09 2.42 -1.25
N ASN A 31 -10.17 1.21 -1.79
CA ASN A 31 -11.28 0.31 -1.52
C ASN A 31 -11.33 -0.12 -0.06
N ALA A 32 -10.18 -0.47 0.52
CA ALA A 32 -10.13 -0.88 1.91
C ALA A 32 -10.54 0.26 2.85
N LEU A 33 -10.09 1.48 2.57
CA LEU A 33 -10.45 2.65 3.38
C LEU A 33 -11.94 3.00 3.22
N THR A 34 -12.47 2.93 2.00
CA THR A 34 -13.87 3.20 1.75
C THR A 34 -14.78 2.24 2.54
N HIS A 35 -14.38 0.98 2.63
CA HIS A 35 -15.16 -0.02 3.38
C HIS A 35 -15.26 0.29 4.88
N VAL A 36 -14.32 1.02 5.43
CA VAL A 36 -14.36 1.42 6.85
C VAL A 36 -14.82 2.86 7.03
N GLY A 37 -15.38 3.46 5.98
CA GLY A 37 -15.97 4.80 6.05
C GLY A 37 -14.99 5.94 5.93
N MET A 38 -13.78 5.68 5.46
CA MET A 38 -12.77 6.73 5.25
C MET A 38 -12.69 7.11 3.79
N GLU A 39 -12.61 8.39 3.51
CA GLU A 39 -12.37 8.87 2.16
C GLU A 39 -10.90 8.70 1.80
N SER A 40 -10.64 8.37 0.56
CA SER A 40 -9.27 8.23 0.05
C SER A 40 -9.19 8.74 -1.37
N PRO A 41 -8.13 9.49 -1.70
CA PRO A 41 -7.84 9.78 -3.09
C PRO A 41 -7.63 8.48 -3.87
N ARG A 42 -7.85 8.53 -5.18
CA ARG A 42 -7.73 7.34 -6.03
C ARG A 42 -6.28 6.98 -6.35
N ASP A 43 -5.42 7.97 -6.50
CA ASP A 43 -4.04 7.77 -6.95
C ASP A 43 -3.03 7.85 -5.82
N SER A 44 -1.93 7.08 -5.94
CA SER A 44 -0.97 6.94 -4.86
C SER A 44 -0.26 8.25 -4.49
N ASP A 45 0.00 9.12 -5.44
CA ASP A 45 0.63 10.42 -5.16
C ASP A 45 -0.28 11.30 -4.30
N GLN A 46 -1.56 11.30 -4.57
CA GLN A 46 -2.53 12.04 -3.77
C GLN A 46 -2.76 11.38 -2.42
N GLN A 47 -2.73 10.06 -2.35
CA GLN A 47 -2.80 9.33 -1.09
C GLN A 47 -1.62 9.70 -0.20
N PHE A 48 -0.43 9.78 -0.76
CA PHE A 48 0.75 10.20 0.00
C PHE A 48 0.60 11.62 0.54
N ALA A 49 0.04 12.52 -0.26
CA ALA A 49 -0.16 13.90 0.17
C ALA A 49 -1.21 14.05 1.27
N ASP A 50 -2.29 13.27 1.19
CA ASP A 50 -3.48 13.53 1.99
C ASP A 50 -3.71 12.57 3.16
N LEU A 51 -3.18 11.36 3.11
CA LEU A 51 -3.48 10.35 4.13
C LEU A 51 -2.41 10.29 5.21
N GLY A 52 -2.86 10.34 6.47
CA GLY A 52 -1.99 10.09 7.60
C GLY A 52 -0.88 11.10 7.79
N ILE A 53 0.08 10.73 8.65
CA ILE A 53 1.23 11.56 9.00
C ILE A 53 2.49 10.82 8.59
N LEU A 54 3.41 11.53 7.92
CA LEU A 54 4.69 10.96 7.52
C LEU A 54 5.53 10.64 8.75
N LEU A 55 6.00 9.40 8.83
CA LEU A 55 6.81 8.93 9.94
C LEU A 55 8.27 9.32 9.75
N ASP A 56 8.96 9.54 10.89
CA ASP A 56 10.40 9.68 10.91
C ASP A 56 11.02 8.35 10.49
N LYS A 57 12.22 8.43 9.90
CA LYS A 57 12.96 7.25 9.43
C LYS A 57 13.30 6.26 10.54
N SER A 58 13.37 6.73 11.80
CA SER A 58 13.64 5.89 12.95
C SER A 58 12.44 5.07 13.43
N GLU A 59 11.25 5.41 12.96
CA GLU A 59 10.04 4.72 13.39
C GLU A 59 9.95 3.34 12.74
N ARG A 60 9.54 2.35 13.53
CA ARG A 60 9.28 1.01 13.02
C ARG A 60 7.90 0.94 12.40
N PRO A 61 7.75 0.20 11.30
CA PRO A 61 6.44 -0.01 10.73
C PRO A 61 5.49 -0.70 11.71
N ARG A 62 4.20 -0.42 11.57
CA ARG A 62 3.13 -1.07 12.32
C ARG A 62 2.01 -1.46 11.39
N ARG A 63 1.23 -2.45 11.80
CA ARG A 63 0.03 -2.84 11.05
C ARG A 63 -0.85 -1.62 10.79
N GLY A 64 -1.21 -1.39 9.53
CA GLY A 64 -2.02 -0.27 9.11
C GLY A 64 -1.23 0.92 8.56
N ASP A 65 0.09 0.92 8.70
CA ASP A 65 0.89 1.94 8.07
C ASP A 65 0.85 1.76 6.55
N LEU A 66 0.87 2.88 5.82
CA LEU A 66 1.00 2.86 4.37
C LEU A 66 2.46 3.13 4.01
N VAL A 67 2.99 2.33 3.10
CA VAL A 67 4.36 2.49 2.62
C VAL A 67 4.32 2.97 1.18
N PHE A 68 5.08 4.03 0.89
CA PHE A 68 5.00 4.73 -0.39
C PHE A 68 6.34 4.79 -1.11
N TRP A 69 6.26 4.55 -2.40
CA TRP A 69 7.28 4.93 -3.39
C TRP A 69 6.60 5.84 -4.41
N GLU A 70 7.39 6.48 -5.24
CA GLU A 70 6.82 7.20 -6.38
C GLU A 70 6.03 6.22 -7.24
N GLY A 71 4.72 6.46 -7.37
CA GLY A 71 3.86 5.62 -8.19
C GLY A 71 3.45 4.28 -7.58
N HIS A 72 3.78 4.02 -6.30
CA HIS A 72 3.41 2.76 -5.67
C HIS A 72 3.08 2.92 -4.19
N VAL A 73 2.16 2.10 -3.71
CA VAL A 73 1.76 2.10 -2.31
C VAL A 73 1.45 0.68 -1.86
N GLY A 74 1.78 0.38 -0.61
CA GLY A 74 1.42 -0.87 0.06
C GLY A 74 0.93 -0.61 1.47
N ILE A 75 0.41 -1.66 2.10
CA ILE A 75 -0.15 -1.62 3.45
C ILE A 75 0.66 -2.56 4.33
N MET A 76 1.18 -2.06 5.44
CA MET A 76 1.90 -2.93 6.37
C MET A 76 0.91 -3.83 7.11
N VAL A 77 1.14 -5.14 7.08
CA VAL A 77 0.34 -6.08 7.86
C VAL A 77 0.94 -6.29 9.26
N ASP A 78 2.24 -6.10 9.39
CA ASP A 78 2.97 -6.07 10.65
C ASP A 78 4.22 -5.22 10.46
N GLU A 79 5.21 -5.33 11.35
CA GLU A 79 6.42 -4.52 11.24
C GLU A 79 7.38 -4.98 10.13
N HIS A 80 7.14 -6.15 9.53
CA HIS A 80 8.04 -6.75 8.55
C HIS A 80 7.45 -6.94 7.17
N GLU A 81 6.15 -7.18 7.07
CA GLU A 81 5.51 -7.58 5.84
C GLU A 81 4.49 -6.58 5.35
N MET A 82 4.39 -6.45 4.05
CA MET A 82 3.44 -5.55 3.40
C MET A 82 2.54 -6.29 2.44
N LEU A 83 1.30 -5.82 2.37
CA LEU A 83 0.30 -6.27 1.43
C LEU A 83 0.19 -5.25 0.32
N HIS A 84 0.30 -5.66 -0.93
CA HIS A 84 0.14 -4.74 -2.05
C HIS A 84 -0.28 -5.44 -3.33
N ALA A 85 -0.93 -4.69 -4.22
CA ALA A 85 -1.18 -5.12 -5.58
C ALA A 85 0.03 -4.72 -6.41
N THR A 86 0.71 -5.68 -7.02
CA THR A 86 1.97 -5.40 -7.67
C THR A 86 2.05 -6.02 -9.06
N ALA A 87 2.55 -5.23 -10.01
CA ALA A 87 2.81 -5.70 -11.36
C ALA A 87 3.95 -6.72 -11.41
N TYR A 88 4.82 -6.73 -10.40
CA TYR A 88 5.92 -7.71 -10.35
C TYR A 88 5.39 -9.14 -10.31
N HIS A 89 4.38 -9.39 -9.48
CA HIS A 89 3.73 -10.70 -9.37
C HIS A 89 2.41 -10.78 -10.13
N MET A 90 1.92 -9.66 -10.61
CA MET A 90 0.60 -9.52 -11.26
C MET A 90 -0.56 -9.95 -10.36
N LEU A 91 -0.39 -9.78 -9.05
CA LEU A 91 -1.35 -10.20 -8.03
C LEU A 91 -1.27 -9.27 -6.81
N VAL A 92 -2.29 -9.36 -5.98
CA VAL A 92 -2.23 -8.87 -4.61
C VAL A 92 -1.53 -9.94 -3.77
N VAL A 93 -0.42 -9.57 -3.15
CA VAL A 93 0.43 -10.49 -2.37
C VAL A 93 0.90 -9.85 -1.08
N VAL A 94 1.33 -10.69 -0.14
CA VAL A 94 2.08 -10.26 1.04
C VAL A 94 3.55 -10.59 0.80
N GLU A 95 4.41 -9.60 0.99
CA GLU A 95 5.86 -9.76 0.82
C GLU A 95 6.60 -9.05 1.94
N SER A 96 7.82 -9.47 2.21
CA SER A 96 8.71 -8.74 3.10
C SER A 96 8.93 -7.33 2.57
N LEU A 97 8.75 -6.32 3.42
CA LEU A 97 9.05 -4.93 3.05
C LEU A 97 10.49 -4.79 2.58
N LYS A 98 11.40 -5.43 3.28
CA LYS A 98 12.84 -5.39 2.95
C LYS A 98 13.11 -5.93 1.55
N ALA A 99 12.44 -7.01 1.16
CA ALA A 99 12.60 -7.59 -0.17
C ALA A 99 12.07 -6.65 -1.25
N VAL A 100 10.92 -6.03 -1.01
CA VAL A 100 10.33 -5.07 -1.97
C VAL A 100 11.23 -3.85 -2.10
N MET A 101 11.72 -3.30 -0.98
CA MET A 101 12.63 -2.15 -1.00
C MET A 101 13.90 -2.45 -1.80
N SER A 102 14.49 -3.62 -1.57
CA SER A 102 15.72 -4.01 -2.29
C SER A 102 15.47 -4.16 -3.78
N ARG A 103 14.34 -4.76 -4.16
CA ARG A 103 14.00 -4.97 -5.56
C ARG A 103 13.77 -3.64 -6.29
N ILE A 104 13.01 -2.74 -5.69
CA ILE A 104 12.72 -1.44 -6.31
C ILE A 104 13.98 -0.59 -6.39
N GLU A 105 14.81 -0.60 -5.34
CA GLU A 105 16.06 0.14 -5.33
C GLU A 105 17.02 -0.38 -6.40
N ALA A 106 17.14 -1.69 -6.54
CA ALA A 106 18.01 -2.31 -7.54
C ALA A 106 17.57 -1.98 -8.97
N SER A 107 16.26 -1.93 -9.22
CA SER A 107 15.74 -1.60 -10.54
C SER A 107 15.76 -0.10 -10.84
N LYS A 108 15.91 0.73 -9.82
CA LYS A 108 15.85 2.20 -9.90
C LYS A 108 14.53 2.70 -10.51
N GLU A 109 13.46 1.93 -10.32
CA GLU A 109 12.15 2.29 -10.89
C GLU A 109 11.52 3.49 -10.21
N ALA A 110 11.71 3.61 -8.89
CA ALA A 110 11.01 4.61 -8.12
C ALA A 110 11.79 4.95 -6.84
N ARG A 111 11.61 6.20 -6.41
CA ARG A 111 12.20 6.66 -5.15
C ARG A 111 11.29 6.28 -3.99
N PHE A 112 11.88 5.81 -2.89
CA PHE A 112 11.15 5.55 -1.66
C PHE A 112 10.75 6.89 -1.02
N LEU A 113 9.47 7.02 -0.66
CA LEU A 113 8.94 8.25 -0.07
C LEU A 113 8.76 8.17 1.44
N GLY A 114 8.53 6.99 1.99
CA GLY A 114 8.38 6.81 3.42
C GLY A 114 7.11 6.09 3.81
N LEU A 115 6.86 6.04 5.12
CA LEU A 115 5.65 5.47 5.69
C LEU A 115 4.73 6.58 6.20
N LYS A 116 3.44 6.36 6.05
CA LYS A 116 2.42 7.25 6.59
C LYS A 116 1.57 6.47 7.58
N ARG A 117 1.27 7.07 8.72
CA ARG A 117 0.49 6.42 9.77
C ARG A 117 -0.76 7.24 10.07
N PHE A 118 -1.89 6.57 10.15
CA PHE A 118 -3.12 7.22 10.58
C PHE A 118 -3.03 7.48 12.08
N THR A 119 -3.39 8.69 12.48
CA THR A 119 -3.42 9.05 13.90
C THR A 119 -4.68 8.56 14.58
N ARG A 120 -5.70 8.31 13.77
CA ARG A 120 -6.97 7.79 14.24
C ARG A 120 -7.40 6.76 13.22
N LEU A 121 -7.59 5.53 13.66
CA LEU A 121 -7.85 4.48 12.74
C LEU A 121 -9.19 3.85 12.91
N ALA A 122 -9.73 3.63 11.85
CA ALA A 122 -10.85 2.78 11.74
C ALA A 122 -10.44 1.31 11.85
#